data_2fed26b527f7739eba58e0d5fc37a495
#
_entry.id   2fed26b527f7739eba58e0d5fc37a495
#
_cell.length_a   1.000
_cell.length_b   1.000
_cell.length_c   1.000
_cell.angle_alpha   90.00
_cell.angle_beta   90.00
_cell.angle_gamma   90.00
#
_symmetry.space_group_name_H-M   'P 1'
#
loop_
_entity.id
_entity.type
_entity.pdbx_description
1 polymer ?
#
loop_
_entity_poly.entity_id
_entity_poly.type
_entity_poly.pdbx_seq_one_letter_code
_entity_poly.pdbx_strand_id
1 'polypeptide(L)'
;LTPDAEAGDGDETPGWTAGETLRSKDFASMTPGELQELRRLMRELAARRPLRRSRRLRRHNRGDVLDMRRLVRASLATGGDPLDRTFRRRMLVPRRLVVICDVSGSMEAYARALLMFIHAAVGTGKGVEAFVFGTRLTRLTPELKTKDAEEAFEQASARVVDWSGGTRIGASLKAYNDGWGRRALTRGAVV
;
A
#
# COMPACT_ATOMS: atom_id res chain seq x y z
N LEU A 1 31.60 16.24 60.08
CA LEU A 1 31.59 14.99 59.32
C LEU A 1 30.22 14.75 58.76
N THR A 2 30.03 15.16 57.54
CA THR A 2 28.86 14.87 56.72
C THR A 2 29.34 13.99 55.56
N PRO A 3 28.69 12.90 55.22
CA PRO A 3 28.92 12.27 53.92
C PRO A 3 27.92 12.83 52.91
N ASP A 4 28.51 13.18 51.79
CA ASP A 4 27.85 13.59 50.58
C ASP A 4 26.87 12.51 50.06
N ALA A 5 25.65 12.93 49.77
CA ALA A 5 24.69 12.15 48.98
C ALA A 5 24.91 12.51 47.51
N GLU A 6 25.47 11.59 46.74
CA GLU A 6 25.54 11.66 45.29
C GLU A 6 24.10 11.61 44.75
N ALA A 7 23.67 12.69 44.12
CA ALA A 7 22.49 12.73 43.29
C ALA A 7 22.74 11.90 42.03
N GLY A 8 22.05 10.80 41.90
CA GLY A 8 22.01 10.03 40.68
C GLY A 8 21.47 10.88 39.53
N ASP A 9 22.30 11.07 38.54
CA ASP A 9 21.98 11.66 37.25
C ASP A 9 20.97 10.74 36.54
N GLY A 10 19.71 11.09 36.65
CA GLY A 10 18.63 10.44 35.92
C GLY A 10 18.80 10.78 34.43
N ASP A 11 19.35 9.83 33.69
CA ASP A 11 19.38 9.84 32.24
C ASP A 11 17.94 9.94 31.71
N GLU A 12 17.43 11.18 31.57
CA GLU A 12 16.21 11.50 30.85
C GLU A 12 16.51 11.25 29.36
N THR A 13 16.40 10.00 28.94
CA THR A 13 16.31 9.65 27.53
C THR A 13 15.16 10.44 26.92
N PRO A 14 15.44 11.30 25.92
CA PRO A 14 14.39 12.08 25.27
C PRO A 14 13.31 11.11 24.78
N GLY A 15 12.05 11.35 25.14
CA GLY A 15 10.92 10.50 24.85
C GLY A 15 10.65 10.40 23.35
N TRP A 16 11.44 9.59 22.68
CA TRP A 16 11.24 9.22 21.29
C TRP A 16 9.95 8.41 21.20
N THR A 17 9.06 8.83 20.33
CA THR A 17 7.87 8.02 20.06
C THR A 17 8.30 6.66 19.50
N ALA A 18 7.57 5.59 19.82
CA ALA A 18 7.86 4.23 19.34
C ALA A 18 8.06 4.17 17.81
N GLY A 19 7.43 5.10 17.06
CA GLY A 19 7.60 5.23 15.62
C GLY A 19 8.92 5.85 15.18
N GLU A 20 9.57 6.66 16.02
CA GLU A 20 10.89 7.26 15.71
C GLU A 20 12.03 6.28 15.98
N THR A 21 11.92 5.53 17.04
CA THR A 21 12.88 4.44 17.36
C THR A 21 12.90 3.36 16.28
N LEU A 22 11.74 3.04 15.70
CA LEU A 22 11.64 2.06 14.61
C LEU A 22 12.25 2.54 13.29
N ARG A 23 12.41 3.86 13.08
CA ARG A 23 12.99 4.42 11.83
C ARG A 23 14.51 4.27 11.74
N SER A 24 15.19 4.22 12.87
CA SER A 24 16.66 4.16 12.94
C SER A 24 17.20 2.76 13.26
N LYS A 25 16.31 1.82 13.60
CA LYS A 25 16.70 0.46 14.01
C LYS A 25 16.90 -0.44 12.79
N ASP A 26 17.98 -1.23 12.82
CA ASP A 26 18.22 -2.27 11.80
C ASP A 26 17.14 -3.35 11.89
N PHE A 27 16.55 -3.70 10.76
CA PHE A 27 15.49 -4.71 10.66
C PHE A 27 15.94 -6.10 11.16
N ALA A 28 17.23 -6.43 11.01
CA ALA A 28 17.79 -7.69 11.49
C ALA A 28 17.79 -7.79 13.02
N SER A 29 17.76 -6.66 13.73
CA SER A 29 17.79 -6.58 15.19
C SER A 29 16.42 -6.37 15.84
N MET A 30 15.35 -6.36 15.05
CA MET A 30 13.99 -6.13 15.56
C MET A 30 13.43 -7.35 16.29
N THR A 31 12.82 -7.10 17.44
CA THR A 31 12.08 -8.10 18.19
C THR A 31 10.77 -8.48 17.48
N PRO A 32 10.17 -9.65 17.77
CA PRO A 32 8.87 -10.03 17.20
C PRO A 32 7.76 -9.00 17.42
N GLY A 33 7.75 -8.33 18.57
CA GLY A 33 6.79 -7.26 18.89
C GLY A 33 6.96 -6.02 18.00
N GLU A 34 8.20 -5.58 17.80
CA GLU A 34 8.54 -4.45 16.92
C GLU A 34 8.20 -4.76 15.45
N LEU A 35 8.45 -6.00 15.01
CA LEU A 35 8.03 -6.45 13.68
C LEU A 35 6.50 -6.42 13.50
N GLN A 36 5.74 -6.76 14.53
CA GLN A 36 4.29 -6.69 14.50
C GLN A 36 3.79 -5.24 14.41
N GLU A 37 4.38 -4.32 15.17
CA GLU A 37 4.05 -2.89 15.11
C GLU A 37 4.44 -2.30 13.75
N LEU A 38 5.60 -2.66 13.22
CA LEU A 38 6.02 -2.27 11.88
C LEU A 38 5.02 -2.74 10.82
N ARG A 39 4.56 -4.01 10.90
CA ARG A 39 3.51 -4.54 10.01
C ARG A 39 2.22 -3.74 10.10
N ARG A 40 1.84 -3.30 11.29
CA ARG A 40 0.67 -2.45 11.50
C ARG A 40 0.84 -1.10 10.82
N LEU A 41 1.95 -0.40 11.09
CA LEU A 41 2.26 0.90 10.49
C LEU A 41 2.33 0.82 8.95
N MET A 42 2.92 -0.23 8.42
CA MET A 42 2.98 -0.46 6.97
C MET A 42 1.58 -0.65 6.36
N ARG A 43 0.68 -1.38 7.04
CA ARG A 43 -0.71 -1.53 6.59
C ARG A 43 -1.46 -0.20 6.60
N GLU A 44 -1.29 0.59 7.65
CA GLU A 44 -1.89 1.92 7.75
C GLU A 44 -1.38 2.85 6.64
N LEU A 45 -0.08 2.87 6.38
CA LEU A 45 0.52 3.65 5.29
C LEU A 45 -0.04 3.22 3.92
N ALA A 46 -0.07 1.92 3.66
CA ALA A 46 -0.61 1.37 2.43
C ALA A 46 -2.11 1.65 2.24
N ALA A 47 -2.89 1.76 3.34
CA ALA A 47 -4.30 2.11 3.31
C ALA A 47 -4.54 3.61 3.01
N ARG A 48 -3.60 4.49 3.36
CA ARG A 48 -3.68 5.95 3.17
C ARG A 48 -3.39 6.39 1.73
N ARG A 49 -3.85 5.63 0.76
CA ARG A 49 -3.65 5.98 -0.66
C ARG A 49 -4.45 7.23 -1.04
N PRO A 50 -3.90 8.11 -1.89
CA PRO A 50 -4.64 9.24 -2.44
C PRO A 50 -5.93 8.78 -3.10
N LEU A 51 -7.00 9.53 -2.88
CA LEU A 51 -8.30 9.25 -3.46
C LEU A 51 -8.45 9.93 -4.83
N ARG A 52 -9.24 9.33 -5.69
CA ARG A 52 -9.69 9.93 -6.96
C ARG A 52 -11.19 9.79 -7.13
N ARG A 53 -11.80 10.70 -7.85
CA ARG A 53 -13.21 10.59 -8.22
C ARG A 53 -13.40 9.46 -9.26
N SER A 54 -14.26 8.51 -8.95
CA SER A 54 -14.64 7.44 -9.88
C SER A 54 -15.42 8.01 -11.06
N ARG A 55 -15.28 7.41 -12.25
CA ARG A 55 -16.17 7.71 -13.38
C ARG A 55 -17.56 7.09 -13.21
N ARG A 56 -17.68 6.06 -12.37
CA ARG A 56 -18.95 5.40 -12.08
C ARG A 56 -19.76 6.24 -11.10
N LEU A 57 -20.97 6.55 -11.46
CA LEU A 57 -21.96 7.18 -10.61
C LEU A 57 -22.65 6.10 -9.77
N ARG A 58 -22.78 6.35 -8.47
CA ARG A 58 -23.59 5.52 -7.56
C ARG A 58 -24.75 6.32 -7.02
N ARG A 59 -25.85 5.65 -6.70
CA ARG A 59 -27.01 6.26 -6.04
C ARG A 59 -26.57 6.93 -4.75
N HIS A 60 -27.10 8.13 -4.53
CA HIS A 60 -26.83 8.93 -3.34
C HIS A 60 -28.01 9.83 -3.04
N ASN A 61 -28.34 10.05 -1.77
CA ASN A 61 -29.50 10.90 -1.39
C ASN A 61 -29.28 12.38 -1.72
N ARG A 62 -28.02 12.83 -1.72
CA ARG A 62 -27.59 14.19 -2.10
C ARG A 62 -26.45 14.08 -3.11
N GLY A 63 -26.78 13.87 -4.38
CA GLY A 63 -25.79 13.72 -5.45
C GLY A 63 -25.79 14.93 -6.38
N ASP A 64 -24.71 15.02 -7.17
CA ASP A 64 -24.50 16.13 -8.12
C ASP A 64 -25.24 15.90 -9.46
N VAL A 65 -25.73 14.69 -9.72
CA VAL A 65 -26.37 14.28 -10.98
C VAL A 65 -27.71 13.63 -10.68
N LEU A 66 -28.76 14.10 -11.33
CA LEU A 66 -30.07 13.51 -11.21
C LEU A 66 -30.12 12.14 -11.90
N ASP A 67 -30.73 11.13 -11.27
CA ASP A 67 -30.95 9.82 -11.88
C ASP A 67 -32.22 9.82 -12.71
N MET A 68 -32.14 10.44 -13.90
CA MET A 68 -33.26 10.60 -14.80
C MET A 68 -34.00 9.29 -15.12
N ARG A 69 -33.20 8.20 -15.31
CA ARG A 69 -33.80 6.89 -15.63
C ARG A 69 -34.70 6.39 -14.51
N ARG A 70 -34.32 6.63 -13.26
CA ARG A 70 -35.09 6.21 -12.10
C ARG A 70 -36.24 7.18 -11.82
N LEU A 71 -35.98 8.46 -11.99
CA LEU A 71 -37.01 9.49 -11.87
C LEU A 71 -38.19 9.22 -12.81
N VAL A 72 -37.90 9.03 -14.12
CA VAL A 72 -38.95 8.70 -15.13
C VAL A 72 -39.67 7.40 -14.79
N ARG A 73 -38.94 6.36 -14.35
CA ARG A 73 -39.60 5.10 -13.97
C ARG A 73 -40.50 5.27 -12.74
N ALA A 74 -40.10 6.08 -11.77
CA ALA A 74 -40.90 6.37 -10.59
C ALA A 74 -42.13 7.21 -10.93
N SER A 75 -42.01 8.24 -11.80
CA SER A 75 -43.12 9.07 -12.22
C SER A 75 -44.19 8.28 -13.01
N LEU A 76 -43.78 7.31 -13.81
CA LEU A 76 -44.74 6.42 -14.51
C LEU A 76 -45.60 5.59 -13.53
N ALA A 77 -45.07 5.24 -12.38
CA ALA A 77 -45.78 4.49 -11.35
C ALA A 77 -46.76 5.37 -10.55
N THR A 78 -46.60 6.70 -10.58
CA THR A 78 -47.39 7.68 -9.82
C THR A 78 -48.27 8.59 -10.72
N GLY A 79 -48.54 8.17 -11.94
CA GLY A 79 -49.40 8.94 -12.87
C GLY A 79 -48.73 10.17 -13.49
N GLY A 80 -47.39 10.26 -13.42
CA GLY A 80 -46.62 11.33 -14.08
C GLY A 80 -45.88 12.27 -13.14
N ASP A 81 -46.25 12.32 -11.85
CA ASP A 81 -45.58 13.19 -10.88
C ASP A 81 -44.42 12.53 -10.19
N PRO A 82 -43.19 13.09 -10.29
CA PRO A 82 -42.03 12.59 -9.59
C PRO A 82 -42.07 13.03 -8.12
N LEU A 83 -42.52 12.17 -7.23
CA LEU A 83 -42.57 12.43 -5.78
C LEU A 83 -41.18 12.51 -5.14
N ASP A 84 -40.23 11.70 -5.62
CA ASP A 84 -38.90 11.65 -5.05
C ASP A 84 -37.79 11.86 -6.08
N ARG A 85 -36.94 12.84 -5.82
CA ARG A 85 -35.75 13.08 -6.64
C ARG A 85 -34.62 12.12 -6.23
N THR A 86 -34.24 11.26 -7.13
CA THR A 86 -33.10 10.35 -6.92
C THR A 86 -31.84 10.91 -7.60
N PHE A 87 -30.76 10.95 -6.85
CA PHE A 87 -29.50 11.49 -7.30
C PHE A 87 -28.42 10.41 -7.41
N ARG A 88 -27.39 10.74 -8.17
CA ARG A 88 -26.16 9.94 -8.30
C ARG A 88 -24.96 10.81 -7.99
N ARG A 89 -23.95 10.19 -7.39
CA ARG A 89 -22.69 10.85 -7.06
C ARG A 89 -21.49 10.01 -7.50
N ARG A 90 -20.42 10.68 -7.88
CA ARG A 90 -19.14 10.03 -8.13
C ARG A 90 -18.50 9.68 -6.82
N MET A 91 -18.23 8.39 -6.62
CA MET A 91 -17.56 7.91 -5.42
C MET A 91 -16.07 8.25 -5.44
N LEU A 92 -15.52 8.54 -4.26
CA LEU A 92 -14.08 8.57 -4.07
C LEU A 92 -13.58 7.12 -3.96
N VAL A 93 -12.56 6.79 -4.72
CA VAL A 93 -11.92 5.48 -4.70
C VAL A 93 -10.40 5.65 -4.59
N PRO A 94 -9.70 4.76 -3.90
CA PRO A 94 -8.25 4.83 -3.83
C PRO A 94 -7.62 4.78 -5.23
N ARG A 95 -6.56 5.54 -5.44
CA ARG A 95 -5.74 5.43 -6.65
C ARG A 95 -5.07 4.06 -6.68
N ARG A 96 -4.74 3.58 -7.86
CA ARG A 96 -3.89 2.41 -7.98
C ARG A 96 -2.52 2.72 -7.39
N LEU A 97 -1.95 1.75 -6.71
CA LEU A 97 -0.59 1.80 -6.18
C LEU A 97 0.26 0.78 -6.95
N VAL A 98 1.35 1.24 -7.49
CA VAL A 98 2.37 0.39 -8.07
C VAL A 98 3.60 0.51 -7.18
N VAL A 99 4.07 -0.59 -6.65
CA VAL A 99 5.29 -0.65 -5.84
C VAL A 99 6.35 -1.36 -6.65
N ILE A 100 7.48 -0.73 -6.83
CA ILE A 100 8.64 -1.29 -7.54
C ILE A 100 9.81 -1.20 -6.58
N CYS A 101 10.30 -2.34 -6.10
CA CYS A 101 11.37 -2.42 -5.11
C CYS A 101 12.63 -3.01 -5.69
N ASP A 102 13.76 -2.45 -5.29
CA ASP A 102 15.07 -3.03 -5.51
C ASP A 102 15.31 -4.16 -4.51
N VAL A 103 15.75 -5.32 -5.02
CA VAL A 103 16.13 -6.49 -4.22
C VAL A 103 17.56 -6.95 -4.54
N SER A 104 18.39 -6.01 -5.00
CA SER A 104 19.81 -6.28 -5.25
C SER A 104 20.56 -6.67 -3.95
N GLY A 105 21.77 -7.24 -4.08
CA GLY A 105 22.54 -7.72 -2.95
C GLY A 105 22.80 -6.67 -1.87
N SER A 106 22.92 -5.39 -2.22
CA SER A 106 23.03 -4.28 -1.25
C SER A 106 21.75 -4.08 -0.40
N MET A 107 20.61 -4.59 -0.88
CA MET A 107 19.31 -4.48 -0.22
C MET A 107 18.91 -5.76 0.55
N GLU A 108 19.78 -6.78 0.58
CA GLU A 108 19.48 -8.09 1.16
C GLU A 108 19.02 -7.98 2.63
N ALA A 109 19.69 -7.16 3.43
CA ALA A 109 19.33 -6.91 4.84
C ALA A 109 17.90 -6.31 4.98
N TYR A 110 17.43 -5.59 3.97
CA TYR A 110 16.13 -4.90 3.98
C TYR A 110 15.06 -5.67 3.19
N ALA A 111 15.44 -6.69 2.43
CA ALA A 111 14.55 -7.40 1.52
C ALA A 111 13.31 -7.97 2.25
N ARG A 112 13.49 -8.55 3.43
CA ARG A 112 12.37 -9.09 4.23
C ARG A 112 11.40 -7.98 4.64
N ALA A 113 11.89 -6.83 5.10
CA ALA A 113 11.05 -5.70 5.48
C ALA A 113 10.29 -5.11 4.29
N LEU A 114 10.96 -4.99 3.13
CA LEU A 114 10.33 -4.55 1.89
C LEU A 114 9.22 -5.51 1.45
N LEU A 115 9.46 -6.82 1.49
CA LEU A 115 8.43 -7.82 1.18
C LEU A 115 7.26 -7.75 2.15
N MET A 116 7.50 -7.55 3.44
CA MET A 116 6.44 -7.33 4.43
C MET A 116 5.60 -6.10 4.10
N PHE A 117 6.25 -4.98 3.72
CA PHE A 117 5.54 -3.78 3.28
C PHE A 117 4.70 -4.05 2.03
N ILE A 118 5.28 -4.67 1.03
CA ILE A 118 4.58 -4.98 -0.22
C ILE A 118 3.41 -5.94 0.03
N HIS A 119 3.60 -6.98 0.85
CA HIS A 119 2.53 -7.91 1.25
C HIS A 119 1.40 -7.17 1.97
N ALA A 120 1.74 -6.30 2.94
CA ALA A 120 0.76 -5.46 3.62
C ALA A 120 0.01 -4.54 2.62
N ALA A 121 0.73 -3.93 1.67
CA ALA A 121 0.14 -3.08 0.65
C ALA A 121 -0.82 -3.85 -0.27
N VAL A 122 -0.43 -5.04 -0.75
CA VAL A 122 -1.28 -5.91 -1.57
C VAL A 122 -2.51 -6.36 -0.79
N GLY A 123 -2.35 -6.68 0.50
CA GLY A 123 -3.42 -7.07 1.42
C GLY A 123 -4.49 -5.99 1.65
N THR A 124 -4.19 -4.69 1.40
CA THR A 124 -5.21 -3.62 1.47
C THR A 124 -6.27 -3.70 0.37
N GLY A 125 -6.14 -4.60 -0.59
CA GLY A 125 -7.16 -4.94 -1.57
C GLY A 125 -6.86 -4.52 -3.01
N LYS A 126 -7.92 -4.36 -3.79
CA LYS A 126 -7.86 -4.15 -5.24
C LYS A 126 -7.08 -2.90 -5.65
N GLY A 127 -6.22 -3.05 -6.66
CA GLY A 127 -5.52 -1.94 -7.31
C GLY A 127 -4.13 -1.66 -6.76
N VAL A 128 -3.52 -2.65 -6.10
CA VAL A 128 -2.09 -2.67 -5.80
C VAL A 128 -1.40 -3.66 -6.73
N GLU A 129 -0.32 -3.22 -7.33
CA GLU A 129 0.58 -4.05 -8.14
C GLU A 129 1.98 -3.98 -7.54
N ALA A 130 2.61 -5.11 -7.38
CA ALA A 130 3.91 -5.25 -6.75
C ALA A 130 4.92 -5.87 -7.72
N PHE A 131 6.05 -5.22 -7.83
CA PHE A 131 7.19 -5.64 -8.65
C PHE A 131 8.46 -5.52 -7.84
N VAL A 132 9.39 -6.40 -8.12
CA VAL A 132 10.77 -6.29 -7.64
C VAL A 132 11.73 -6.36 -8.82
N PHE A 133 12.88 -5.78 -8.65
CA PHE A 133 13.93 -5.85 -9.67
C PHE A 133 15.31 -6.02 -9.04
N GLY A 134 16.15 -6.73 -9.71
CA GLY A 134 17.58 -6.86 -9.57
C GLY A 134 18.16 -6.83 -10.96
N THR A 135 18.58 -7.96 -11.50
CA THR A 135 19.01 -8.10 -12.90
C THR A 135 17.82 -8.04 -13.86
N ARG A 136 16.61 -8.41 -13.42
CA ARG A 136 15.37 -8.37 -14.20
C ARG A 136 14.17 -7.97 -13.33
N LEU A 137 13.12 -7.49 -14.00
CA LEU A 137 11.86 -7.18 -13.35
C LEU A 137 11.02 -8.43 -13.13
N THR A 138 10.55 -8.63 -11.92
CA THR A 138 9.64 -9.73 -11.54
C THR A 138 8.38 -9.15 -10.91
N ARG A 139 7.20 -9.59 -11.37
CA ARG A 139 5.92 -9.22 -10.76
C ARG A 139 5.60 -10.19 -9.64
N LEU A 140 5.35 -9.66 -8.45
CA LEU A 140 5.05 -10.45 -7.24
C LEU A 140 3.60 -10.29 -6.75
N THR A 141 2.76 -9.56 -7.47
CA THR A 141 1.36 -9.35 -7.05
C THR A 141 0.60 -10.67 -6.83
N PRO A 142 0.73 -11.72 -7.66
CA PRO A 142 0.00 -12.97 -7.44
C PRO A 142 0.44 -13.68 -6.17
N GLU A 143 1.74 -13.81 -5.96
CA GLU A 143 2.39 -14.52 -4.86
C GLU A 143 2.06 -13.86 -3.50
N LEU A 144 1.98 -12.53 -3.48
CA LEU A 144 1.69 -11.75 -2.28
C LEU A 144 0.21 -11.60 -1.94
N LYS A 145 -0.69 -12.30 -2.63
CA LYS A 145 -2.13 -12.28 -2.32
C LYS A 145 -2.55 -13.27 -1.24
N THR A 146 -1.73 -14.23 -0.91
CA THR A 146 -1.99 -15.13 0.20
C THR A 146 -2.08 -14.35 1.50
N LYS A 147 -2.90 -14.83 2.44
CA LYS A 147 -3.06 -14.17 3.75
C LYS A 147 -1.91 -14.46 4.69
N ASP A 148 -1.27 -15.60 4.51
CA ASP A 148 -0.10 -15.99 5.29
C ASP A 148 1.14 -15.27 4.75
N ALA A 149 1.83 -14.56 5.64
CA ALA A 149 3.00 -13.79 5.27
C ALA A 149 4.22 -14.69 4.99
N GLU A 150 4.38 -15.79 5.72
CA GLU A 150 5.50 -16.72 5.50
C GLU A 150 5.34 -17.44 4.17
N GLU A 151 4.14 -17.94 3.87
CA GLU A 151 3.82 -18.52 2.57
C GLU A 151 4.06 -17.53 1.42
N ALA A 152 3.64 -16.26 1.61
CA ALA A 152 3.91 -15.19 0.65
C ALA A 152 5.39 -14.99 0.40
N PHE A 153 6.22 -15.05 1.46
CA PHE A 153 7.65 -14.88 1.34
C PHE A 153 8.33 -16.06 0.64
N GLU A 154 7.92 -17.29 0.95
CA GLU A 154 8.41 -18.49 0.27
C GLU A 154 8.11 -18.42 -1.23
N GLN A 155 6.87 -18.11 -1.59
CA GLN A 155 6.45 -17.98 -2.99
C GLN A 155 7.20 -16.83 -3.70
N ALA A 156 7.35 -15.68 -3.04
CA ALA A 156 8.10 -14.55 -3.58
C ALA A 156 9.58 -14.89 -3.77
N SER A 157 10.19 -15.55 -2.78
CA SER A 157 11.60 -15.97 -2.83
C SER A 157 11.85 -16.98 -3.94
N ALA A 158 10.97 -17.94 -4.12
CA ALA A 158 11.06 -18.91 -5.22
C ALA A 158 10.90 -18.26 -6.60
N ARG A 159 10.15 -17.15 -6.67
CA ARG A 159 9.88 -16.42 -7.93
C ARG A 159 11.03 -15.51 -8.35
N VAL A 160 11.76 -14.94 -7.39
CA VAL A 160 12.89 -14.03 -7.63
C VAL A 160 14.18 -14.84 -7.70
N VAL A 161 14.71 -15.01 -8.88
CA VAL A 161 15.88 -15.88 -9.11
C VAL A 161 17.20 -15.23 -8.69
N ASP A 162 17.27 -13.88 -8.66
CA ASP A 162 18.51 -13.12 -8.49
C ASP A 162 18.42 -12.14 -7.33
N TRP A 163 18.35 -12.65 -6.08
CA TRP A 163 18.37 -11.81 -4.87
C TRP A 163 19.70 -11.10 -4.65
N SER A 164 20.80 -11.66 -5.13
CA SER A 164 22.17 -11.14 -4.95
C SER A 164 22.78 -10.60 -6.23
N GLY A 165 21.98 -10.47 -7.30
CA GLY A 165 22.43 -10.01 -8.61
C GLY A 165 22.69 -8.51 -8.65
N GLY A 166 23.32 -8.05 -9.73
CA GLY A 166 23.50 -6.63 -10.00
C GLY A 166 22.16 -5.95 -10.34
N THR A 167 22.12 -4.62 -10.21
CA THR A 167 20.91 -3.82 -10.44
C THR A 167 20.86 -3.25 -11.84
N ARG A 168 19.82 -3.56 -12.62
CA ARG A 168 19.57 -3.01 -13.96
C ARG A 168 18.31 -2.14 -13.98
N ILE A 169 18.37 -0.98 -13.32
CA ILE A 169 17.22 -0.08 -13.13
C ILE A 169 16.58 0.30 -14.46
N GLY A 170 17.39 0.80 -15.43
CA GLY A 170 16.87 1.27 -16.72
C GLY A 170 16.18 0.16 -17.54
N ALA A 171 16.77 -1.03 -17.60
CA ALA A 171 16.17 -2.17 -18.27
C ALA A 171 14.88 -2.64 -17.59
N SER A 172 14.85 -2.64 -16.25
CA SER A 172 13.68 -3.03 -15.47
C SER A 172 12.52 -2.03 -15.63
N LEU A 173 12.79 -0.73 -15.59
CA LEU A 173 11.78 0.31 -15.83
C LEU A 173 11.26 0.25 -17.27
N LYS A 174 12.13 -0.01 -18.26
CA LYS A 174 11.70 -0.24 -19.63
C LYS A 174 10.79 -1.45 -19.73
N ALA A 175 11.19 -2.60 -19.17
CA ALA A 175 10.38 -3.80 -19.13
C ALA A 175 9.01 -3.58 -18.45
N TYR A 176 8.99 -2.78 -17.37
CA TYR A 176 7.74 -2.37 -16.71
C TYR A 176 6.85 -1.57 -17.65
N ASN A 177 7.38 -0.53 -18.29
CA ASN A 177 6.61 0.32 -19.20
C ASN A 177 6.04 -0.47 -20.38
N ASP A 178 6.85 -1.33 -20.99
CA ASP A 178 6.46 -2.12 -22.16
C ASP A 178 5.40 -3.19 -21.80
N GLY A 179 5.58 -3.88 -20.67
CA GLY A 179 4.72 -4.98 -20.27
C GLY A 179 3.47 -4.58 -19.47
N TRP A 180 3.60 -3.64 -18.53
CA TRP A 180 2.55 -3.31 -17.55
C TRP A 180 2.17 -1.83 -17.51
N GLY A 181 3.03 -0.92 -17.94
CA GLY A 181 2.83 0.52 -17.80
C GLY A 181 1.47 1.00 -18.29
N ARG A 182 1.03 0.58 -19.48
CA ARG A 182 -0.28 0.93 -20.04
C ARG A 182 -1.46 0.51 -19.17
N ARG A 183 -1.37 -0.62 -18.45
CA ARG A 183 -2.44 -1.14 -17.59
C ARG A 183 -2.36 -0.57 -16.17
N ALA A 184 -1.16 -0.52 -15.62
CA ALA A 184 -0.92 -0.16 -14.23
C ALA A 184 -1.03 1.35 -14.02
N LEU A 185 -0.46 2.16 -14.92
CA LEU A 185 -0.43 3.63 -14.81
C LEU A 185 -1.73 4.31 -15.21
N THR A 186 -2.75 3.55 -15.64
CA THR A 186 -4.03 4.14 -16.01
C THR A 186 -4.71 4.84 -14.84
N ARG A 187 -5.37 5.97 -15.12
CA ARG A 187 -6.20 6.72 -14.17
C ARG A 187 -5.45 7.36 -13.00
N GLY A 188 -4.21 7.80 -13.24
CA GLY A 188 -3.40 8.47 -12.23
C GLY A 188 -3.03 7.53 -11.09
N ALA A 189 -2.37 6.42 -11.40
CA ALA A 189 -1.72 5.57 -10.43
C ALA A 189 -0.62 6.32 -9.68
N VAL A 190 -0.28 5.83 -8.50
CA VAL A 190 0.89 6.26 -7.72
C VAL A 190 1.93 5.16 -7.90
N VAL A 191 3.15 5.55 -8.20
CA VAL A 191 4.31 4.65 -8.31
C VAL A 191 5.28 5.01 -7.20
#